data_4efe8d8c3e3ef95a8006e57ecf3c6dde
#
_entry.id   4efe8d8c3e3ef95a8006e57ecf3c6dde
#
_cell.length_a   1.000
_cell.length_b   1.000
_cell.length_c   1.000
_cell.angle_alpha   90.00
_cell.angle_beta   90.00
_cell.angle_gamma   90.00
#
_symmetry.space_group_name_H-M   'P 1'
#
loop_
_entity.id
_entity.type
_entity.pdbx_description
1 polymer ?
#
loop_
_entity_poly.entity_id
_entity_poly.type
_entity_poly.pdbx_seq_one_letter_code
_entity_poly.pdbx_strand_id
1 'polypeptide(L)'
;RDLRLAIIEGDSLIDEILKEHGHPGQDMGERLKSIHPTEIDILNDLWEAHKIRNRLAHEADFHLSVEEAKKIIGIYHKTIEELLNIELELI
;
A
#
# COMPACT_ATOMS: atom_id res chain seq x y z
N ARG A 1 -6.07 14.15 -14.66
CA ARG A 1 -5.29 13.10 -14.00
C ARG A 1 -6.22 12.18 -13.19
N ASP A 2 -6.06 10.89 -13.35
CA ASP A 2 -6.88 9.92 -12.63
C ASP A 2 -6.20 9.47 -11.34
N LEU A 3 -6.56 10.08 -10.22
CA LEU A 3 -6.00 9.78 -8.91
C LEU A 3 -6.45 8.40 -8.40
N ARG A 4 -7.63 7.96 -8.82
CA ARG A 4 -8.14 6.63 -8.48
C ARG A 4 -7.24 5.54 -9.05
N LEU A 5 -6.85 5.69 -10.31
CA LEU A 5 -5.94 4.75 -10.96
C LEU A 5 -4.57 4.75 -10.28
N ALA A 6 -4.08 5.92 -9.89
CA ALA A 6 -2.81 6.03 -9.17
C ALA A 6 -2.84 5.27 -7.84
N ILE A 7 -3.96 5.30 -7.11
CA ILE A 7 -4.11 4.56 -5.86
C ILE A 7 -4.10 3.06 -6.13
N ILE A 8 -4.85 2.60 -7.12
CA ILE A 8 -4.92 1.18 -7.48
C ILE A 8 -3.56 0.66 -7.90
N GLU A 9 -2.85 1.40 -8.75
CA GLU A 9 -1.51 1.01 -9.21
C GLU A 9 -0.48 1.06 -8.09
N GLY A 10 -0.56 2.05 -7.20
CA GLY A 10 0.34 2.16 -6.05
C GLY A 10 0.21 0.97 -5.11
N ASP A 11 -1.02 0.57 -4.82
CA ASP A 11 -1.31 -0.60 -3.97
C ASP A 11 -0.74 -1.87 -4.61
N SER A 12 -0.96 -2.06 -5.91
CA SER A 12 -0.45 -3.22 -6.65
C SER A 12 1.07 -3.27 -6.67
N LEU A 13 1.73 -2.12 -6.81
CA LEU A 13 3.19 -2.07 -6.79
C LEU A 13 3.75 -2.48 -5.43
N ILE A 14 3.13 -2.00 -4.35
CA ILE A 14 3.54 -2.37 -2.99
C ILE A 14 3.34 -3.87 -2.78
N ASP A 15 2.23 -4.43 -3.24
CA ASP A 15 1.99 -5.87 -3.15
C ASP A 15 3.11 -6.66 -3.83
N GLU A 16 3.53 -6.24 -5.02
CA GLU A 16 4.64 -6.88 -5.73
C GLU A 16 5.95 -6.80 -4.94
N ILE A 17 6.25 -5.64 -4.36
CA ILE A 17 7.46 -5.47 -3.56
C ILE A 17 7.43 -6.36 -2.33
N LEU A 18 6.30 -6.41 -1.62
CA LEU A 18 6.15 -7.27 -0.44
C LEU A 18 6.31 -8.74 -0.80
N LYS A 19 5.77 -9.14 -1.94
CA LYS A 19 5.93 -10.51 -2.44
C LYS A 19 7.40 -10.83 -2.70
N GLU A 20 8.12 -9.92 -3.35
CA GLU A 20 9.56 -10.08 -3.62
C GLU A 20 10.38 -10.12 -2.33
N HIS A 21 9.94 -9.43 -1.28
CA HIS A 21 10.59 -9.45 0.03
C HIS A 21 10.23 -10.71 0.84
N GLY A 22 9.44 -11.62 0.27
CA GLY A 22 9.15 -12.91 0.90
C GLY A 22 7.95 -12.92 1.82
N HIS A 23 7.13 -11.88 1.85
CA HIS A 23 5.92 -11.88 2.68
C HIS A 23 4.85 -12.77 2.03
N PRO A 24 4.41 -13.84 2.73
CA PRO A 24 3.47 -14.80 2.15
C PRO A 24 2.04 -14.28 2.11
N GLY A 25 1.26 -14.77 1.16
CA GLY A 25 -0.17 -14.47 1.04
C GLY A 25 -0.66 -14.62 -0.37
N GLN A 26 -1.97 -14.76 -0.51
CA GLN A 26 -2.65 -14.85 -1.80
C GLN A 26 -2.95 -13.46 -2.36
N ASP A 27 -3.02 -12.46 -1.48
CA ASP A 27 -3.33 -11.08 -1.83
C ASP A 27 -2.63 -10.12 -0.86
N MET A 28 -2.78 -8.83 -1.12
CA MET A 28 -2.17 -7.77 -0.31
C MET A 28 -2.58 -7.85 1.16
N GLY A 29 -3.87 -8.08 1.43
CA GLY A 29 -4.37 -8.17 2.81
C GLY A 29 -3.70 -9.29 3.59
N GLU A 30 -3.55 -10.46 2.98
CA GLU A 30 -2.87 -11.59 3.63
C GLU A 30 -1.39 -11.29 3.84
N ARG A 31 -0.72 -10.64 2.87
CA ARG A 31 0.69 -10.27 3.04
C ARG A 31 0.87 -9.28 4.18
N LEU A 32 -0.01 -8.28 4.28
CA LEU A 32 0.06 -7.30 5.37
C LEU A 32 -0.10 -7.97 6.75
N LYS A 33 -0.95 -8.99 6.85
CA LYS A 33 -1.12 -9.75 8.10
C LYS A 33 0.13 -10.52 8.48
N SER A 34 0.98 -10.87 7.53
CA SER A 34 2.22 -11.60 7.80
C SER A 34 3.35 -10.70 8.31
N ILE A 35 3.18 -9.38 8.23
CA ILE A 35 4.21 -8.42 8.62
C ILE A 35 4.09 -8.10 10.11
N HIS A 36 5.20 -8.26 10.83
CA HIS A 36 5.24 -7.85 12.23
C HIS A 36 5.23 -6.32 12.32
N PRO A 37 4.47 -5.72 13.26
CA PRO A 37 4.35 -4.25 13.35
C PRO A 37 5.69 -3.50 13.49
N THR A 38 6.75 -4.17 13.93
CA THR A 38 8.07 -3.54 14.05
C THR A 38 8.88 -3.55 12.77
N GLU A 39 8.44 -4.30 11.73
CA GLU A 39 9.20 -4.40 10.49
C GLU A 39 9.01 -3.19 9.58
N ILE A 40 7.83 -2.59 9.60
CA ILE A 40 7.47 -1.46 8.74
C ILE A 40 6.79 -0.40 9.60
N ASP A 41 7.42 0.75 9.74
CA ASP A 41 6.93 1.83 10.60
C ASP A 41 5.57 2.36 10.16
N ILE A 42 5.32 2.43 8.86
CA ILE A 42 4.09 2.97 8.29
C ILE A 42 2.97 1.91 8.13
N LEU A 43 3.13 0.74 8.73
CA LEU A 43 2.21 -0.39 8.51
C LEU A 43 0.74 -0.04 8.78
N ASN A 44 0.44 0.67 9.85
CA ASN A 44 -0.94 1.02 10.19
C ASN A 44 -1.57 1.92 9.12
N ASP A 45 -0.83 2.91 8.65
CA ASP A 45 -1.30 3.80 7.59
C ASP A 45 -1.48 3.04 6.28
N LEU A 46 -0.58 2.10 5.98
CA LEU A 46 -0.66 1.27 4.80
C LEU A 46 -1.93 0.40 4.84
N TRP A 47 -2.28 -0.17 6.00
CA TRP A 47 -3.52 -0.91 6.18
C TRP A 47 -4.75 -0.05 5.85
N GLU A 48 -4.78 1.18 6.37
CA GLU A 48 -5.90 2.09 6.12
C GLU A 48 -5.99 2.46 4.64
N ALA A 49 -4.84 2.72 4.02
CA ALA A 49 -4.79 3.01 2.59
C ALA A 49 -5.30 1.84 1.76
N HIS A 50 -4.90 0.62 2.10
CA HIS A 50 -5.35 -0.59 1.41
C HIS A 50 -6.86 -0.80 1.53
N LYS A 51 -7.44 -0.55 2.71
CA LYS A 51 -8.89 -0.64 2.91
C LYS A 51 -9.64 0.36 2.02
N ILE A 52 -9.12 1.57 1.90
CA ILE A 52 -9.72 2.60 1.04
C ILE A 52 -9.61 2.18 -0.43
N ARG A 53 -8.47 1.63 -0.84
CA ARG A 53 -8.29 1.10 -2.19
C ARG A 53 -9.34 0.01 -2.48
N ASN A 54 -9.61 -0.87 -1.54
CA ASN A 54 -10.62 -1.91 -1.72
C ASN A 54 -12.01 -1.31 -1.92
N ARG A 55 -12.35 -0.25 -1.19
CA ARG A 55 -13.62 0.45 -1.38
C ARG A 55 -13.70 1.08 -2.77
N LEU A 56 -12.62 1.71 -3.23
CA LEU A 56 -12.57 2.29 -4.58
C LEU A 56 -12.77 1.24 -5.67
N ALA A 57 -12.24 0.04 -5.46
CA ALA A 57 -12.32 -1.04 -6.44
C ALA A 57 -13.69 -1.71 -6.46
N HIS A 58 -14.39 -1.77 -5.34
CA HIS A 58 -15.59 -2.60 -5.20
C HIS A 58 -16.89 -1.82 -4.94
N GLU A 59 -16.83 -0.56 -4.57
CA GLU A 59 -18.01 0.25 -4.29
C GLU A 59 -18.16 1.36 -5.32
N ALA A 60 -19.13 1.23 -6.20
CA ALA A 60 -19.33 2.18 -7.31
C ALA A 60 -19.59 3.62 -6.83
N ASP A 61 -20.24 3.76 -5.68
CA ASP A 61 -20.61 5.07 -5.14
C ASP A 61 -19.55 5.68 -4.22
N PHE A 62 -18.45 4.98 -4.00
CA PHE A 62 -17.40 5.49 -3.14
C PHE A 62 -16.48 6.45 -3.89
N HIS A 63 -16.37 7.66 -3.38
CA HIS A 63 -15.53 8.70 -3.97
C HIS A 63 -14.62 9.30 -2.92
N LEU A 64 -13.43 9.68 -3.33
CA LEU A 64 -12.47 10.39 -2.50
C LEU A 64 -12.36 11.84 -2.97
N SER A 65 -12.15 12.76 -2.01
CA SER A 65 -11.74 14.12 -2.35
C SER A 65 -10.31 14.06 -2.91
N VAL A 66 -9.90 15.10 -3.61
CA VAL A 66 -8.52 15.22 -4.11
C VAL A 66 -7.53 15.17 -2.94
N GLU A 67 -7.88 15.81 -1.82
CA GLU A 67 -7.02 15.85 -0.62
C GLU A 67 -6.84 14.46 -0.01
N GLU A 68 -7.92 13.71 0.10
CA GLU A 68 -7.88 12.34 0.60
C GLU A 68 -7.05 11.44 -0.31
N ALA A 69 -7.25 11.57 -1.62
CA ALA A 69 -6.48 10.80 -2.61
C ALA A 69 -4.99 11.10 -2.50
N LYS A 70 -4.61 12.37 -2.36
CA LYS A 70 -3.22 12.77 -2.20
C LYS A 70 -2.60 12.18 -0.94
N LYS A 71 -3.37 12.12 0.15
CA LYS A 71 -2.92 11.53 1.41
C LYS A 71 -2.61 10.05 1.23
N ILE A 72 -3.49 9.31 0.57
CA ILE A 72 -3.29 7.88 0.29
C ILE A 72 -2.06 7.65 -0.57
N ILE A 73 -1.91 8.43 -1.64
CA ILE A 73 -0.75 8.35 -2.54
C ILE A 73 0.53 8.65 -1.75
N GLY A 74 0.49 9.63 -0.83
CA GLY A 74 1.62 9.94 0.05
C GLY A 74 2.01 8.78 0.94
N ILE A 75 1.03 8.03 1.45
CA ILE A 75 1.29 6.83 2.26
C ILE A 75 1.99 5.78 1.41
N TYR A 76 1.52 5.54 0.19
CA TYR A 76 2.17 4.58 -0.72
C TYR A 76 3.59 4.99 -1.05
N HIS A 77 3.82 6.28 -1.31
CA HIS A 77 5.16 6.79 -1.60
C HIS A 77 6.13 6.53 -0.43
N LYS A 78 5.70 6.86 0.79
CA LYS A 78 6.51 6.61 1.99
C LYS A 78 6.77 5.13 2.21
N THR A 79 5.78 4.29 1.94
CA THR A 79 5.91 2.84 2.06
C THR A 79 6.95 2.31 1.10
N ILE A 80 6.90 2.74 -0.16
CA ILE A 80 7.87 2.32 -1.18
C ILE A 80 9.28 2.76 -0.77
N GLU A 81 9.43 3.99 -0.28
CA GLU A 81 10.73 4.46 0.21
C GLU A 81 11.26 3.59 1.34
N GLU A 82 10.42 3.26 2.31
CA GLU A 82 10.81 2.42 3.44
C GLU A 82 11.22 1.02 2.98
N LEU A 83 10.43 0.41 2.09
CA LEU A 83 10.73 -0.92 1.58
C LEU A 83 12.03 -0.96 0.77
N LEU A 84 12.28 0.07 -0.04
CA LEU A 84 13.53 0.17 -0.80
C LEU A 84 14.73 0.38 0.12
N ASN A 85 14.58 1.14 1.20
CA ASN A 85 15.65 1.31 2.18
C ASN A 85 16.00 0.00 2.87
N ILE A 86 14.99 -0.80 3.22
CA ILE A 86 15.19 -2.14 3.80
C ILE A 86 15.97 -3.01 2.80
N GLU A 87 15.58 -3.00 1.53
CA GLU A 87 16.26 -3.75 0.49
C GLU A 87 17.72 -3.34 0.34
N LEU A 88 18.02 -2.04 0.38
CA LEU A 88 19.39 -1.53 0.30
C LEU A 88 20.24 -1.97 1.50
N GLU A 89 19.66 -2.07 2.68
CA GLU A 89 20.36 -2.53 3.88
C GLU A 89 20.78 -4.00 3.79
N LEU A 90 20.11 -4.78 2.95
CA LEU A 90 20.40 -6.20 2.77
C LEU A 90 21.55 -6.44 1.76
N ILE A 91 21.94 -5.43 1.02
CA ILE A 91 23.04 -5.49 0.07
C ILE A 91 24.34 -5.21 0.79
#